data_d7f5326cb7413ace2d7fbac00fbe6161
#
_entry.id   d7f5326cb7413ace2d7fbac00fbe6161
#
_cell.length_a   1.000
_cell.length_b   1.000
_cell.length_c   1.000
_cell.angle_alpha   90.00
_cell.angle_beta   90.00
_cell.angle_gamma   90.00
#
_symmetry.space_group_name_H-M   'P 1'
#
loop_
_entity.id
_entity.type
_entity.pdbx_description
1 polymer ?
#
loop_
_entity_poly.entity_id
_entity_poly.type
_entity_poly.pdbx_seq_one_letter_code
_entity_poly.pdbx_strand_id
1 'polypeptide(L)'
;MGTFLGAAIGAEIGRSMDEVDRLKMQQTAGMAFEKAPDHQSVAWENPNNGHRGSTVPTKTFYTNKGTPCREFETTVIIGGKRESAYGTACRQSDGSWKIKQ
;
A
#
# COMPACT_ATOMS: atom_id res chain seq x y z
N MET A 1 -14.93 -0.33 -1.24
CA MET A 1 -13.77 -0.04 -2.07
C MET A 1 -12.51 -0.17 -1.27
N GLY A 2 -11.57 -0.91 -1.79
CA GLY A 2 -10.30 -1.07 -1.12
C GLY A 2 -9.38 0.13 -1.27
N THR A 3 -8.21 0.01 -0.70
CA THR A 3 -7.14 0.98 -0.82
C THR A 3 -6.65 1.03 -2.27
N PHE A 4 -6.50 2.21 -2.81
CA PHE A 4 -6.03 2.37 -4.17
C PHE A 4 -4.59 2.90 -4.16
N LEU A 5 -3.63 2.00 -4.26
CA LEU A 5 -2.21 2.34 -4.24
C LEU A 5 -1.63 2.61 -5.62
N GLY A 6 -2.32 2.19 -6.68
CA GLY A 6 -1.79 2.33 -8.03
C GLY A 6 -1.45 3.77 -8.40
N ALA A 7 -2.20 4.74 -7.86
CA ALA A 7 -1.93 6.14 -8.13
C ALA A 7 -0.68 6.67 -7.44
N ALA A 8 -0.22 6.00 -6.37
CA ALA A 8 0.98 6.40 -5.64
C ALA A 8 2.26 5.90 -6.31
N ILE A 9 2.15 4.83 -7.08
CA ILE A 9 3.27 4.26 -7.83
C ILE A 9 3.30 4.93 -9.20
N GLY A 10 4.47 5.26 -9.71
CA GLY A 10 4.59 5.92 -11.00
C GLY A 10 3.91 5.15 -12.12
N ALA A 11 3.42 5.87 -13.12
CA ALA A 11 2.63 5.29 -14.21
C ALA A 11 3.41 4.23 -15.00
N GLU A 12 4.71 4.42 -15.16
CA GLU A 12 5.53 3.46 -15.90
C GLU A 12 5.55 2.10 -15.20
N ILE A 13 5.81 2.09 -13.91
CA ILE A 13 5.81 0.85 -13.14
C ILE A 13 4.40 0.30 -13.02
N GLY A 14 3.40 1.16 -12.84
CA GLY A 14 2.01 0.73 -12.76
C GLY A 14 1.54 -0.02 -14.01
N ARG A 15 2.02 0.39 -15.19
CA ARG A 15 1.68 -0.31 -16.42
C ARG A 15 2.32 -1.70 -16.53
N SER A 16 3.42 -1.90 -15.82
CA SER A 16 4.10 -3.20 -15.81
C SER A 16 3.47 -4.19 -14.83
N MET A 17 2.55 -3.74 -13.99
CA MET A 17 1.87 -4.58 -13.02
C MET A 17 0.63 -5.22 -13.66
N ASP A 18 0.47 -6.52 -13.45
CA ASP A 18 -0.74 -7.19 -13.90
C ASP A 18 -1.82 -7.11 -12.81
N GLU A 19 -2.98 -7.69 -13.10
CA GLU A 19 -4.11 -7.64 -12.18
C GLU A 19 -3.82 -8.34 -10.86
N VAL A 20 -3.10 -9.47 -10.90
CA VAL A 20 -2.74 -10.21 -9.69
C VAL A 20 -1.79 -9.40 -8.84
N ASP A 21 -0.80 -8.73 -9.46
CA ASP A 21 0.10 -7.83 -8.73
C ASP A 21 -0.68 -6.75 -7.99
N ARG A 22 -1.61 -6.09 -8.68
CA ARG A 22 -2.40 -5.01 -8.07
C ARG A 22 -3.26 -5.51 -6.93
N LEU A 23 -3.87 -6.67 -7.09
CA LEU A 23 -4.69 -7.27 -6.04
C LEU A 23 -3.86 -7.59 -4.81
N LYS A 24 -2.69 -8.22 -5.01
CA LYS A 24 -1.81 -8.55 -3.89
C LYS A 24 -1.30 -7.30 -3.19
N MET A 25 -0.94 -6.27 -3.95
CA MET A 25 -0.49 -5.01 -3.36
C MET A 25 -1.58 -4.37 -2.51
N GLN A 26 -2.82 -4.34 -3.01
CA GLN A 26 -3.93 -3.77 -2.27
C GLN A 26 -4.25 -4.55 -1.00
N GLN A 27 -4.26 -5.86 -1.08
CA GLN A 27 -4.51 -6.71 0.09
C GLN A 27 -3.43 -6.52 1.14
N THR A 28 -2.17 -6.47 0.71
CA THR A 28 -1.04 -6.29 1.60
C THR A 28 -1.09 -4.93 2.29
N ALA A 29 -1.41 -3.88 1.53
CA ALA A 29 -1.52 -2.55 2.09
C ALA A 29 -2.66 -2.48 3.11
N GLY A 30 -3.80 -3.06 2.81
CA GLY A 30 -4.92 -3.09 3.74
C GLY A 30 -4.56 -3.78 5.04
N MET A 31 -3.85 -4.90 4.96
CA MET A 31 -3.37 -5.62 6.14
C MET A 31 -2.37 -4.79 6.93
N ALA A 32 -1.45 -4.13 6.24
CA ALA A 32 -0.46 -3.29 6.90
C ALA A 32 -1.14 -2.16 7.66
N PHE A 33 -2.07 -1.45 7.03
CA PHE A 33 -2.75 -0.33 7.67
C PHE A 33 -3.59 -0.79 8.86
N GLU A 34 -4.26 -1.92 8.74
CA GLU A 34 -5.18 -2.41 9.76
C GLU A 34 -4.45 -3.03 10.95
N LYS A 35 -3.34 -3.73 10.71
CA LYS A 35 -2.76 -4.60 11.74
C LYS A 35 -1.28 -4.40 12.03
N ALA A 36 -0.50 -3.87 11.10
CA ALA A 36 0.95 -3.80 11.32
C ALA A 36 1.30 -2.65 12.26
N PRO A 37 2.20 -2.86 13.22
CA PRO A 37 2.76 -1.75 13.98
C PRO A 37 3.56 -0.82 13.08
N ASP A 38 3.74 0.42 13.51
CA ASP A 38 4.61 1.34 12.79
C ASP A 38 5.99 0.70 12.60
N HIS A 39 6.57 0.93 11.44
CA HIS A 39 7.91 0.46 11.05
C HIS A 39 8.01 -1.05 10.79
N GLN A 40 6.89 -1.76 10.79
CA GLN A 40 6.88 -3.17 10.40
C GLN A 40 6.28 -3.32 9.01
N SER A 41 7.02 -3.91 8.09
CA SER A 41 6.54 -4.09 6.72
C SER A 41 5.72 -5.35 6.55
N VAL A 42 4.78 -5.30 5.61
CA VAL A 42 4.04 -6.47 5.15
C VAL A 42 4.33 -6.61 3.67
N ALA A 43 4.70 -7.81 3.25
CA ALA A 43 5.19 -8.04 1.89
C ALA A 43 4.23 -8.92 1.09
N TRP A 44 4.34 -8.82 -0.22
CA TRP A 44 3.62 -9.70 -1.15
C TRP A 44 4.57 -10.17 -2.24
N GLU A 45 4.23 -11.27 -2.86
CA GLU A 45 4.97 -11.80 -3.99
C GLU A 45 4.00 -12.46 -4.96
N ASN A 46 4.26 -12.28 -6.25
CA ASN A 46 3.52 -12.97 -7.30
C ASN A 46 4.44 -14.02 -7.92
N PRO A 47 4.26 -15.30 -7.57
CA PRO A 47 5.18 -16.34 -8.06
C PRO A 47 5.10 -16.57 -9.55
N ASN A 48 4.01 -16.12 -10.22
CA ASN A 48 3.85 -16.32 -11.65
C ASN A 48 4.81 -15.47 -12.48
N ASN A 49 5.21 -14.31 -11.96
CA ASN A 49 6.06 -13.39 -12.72
C ASN A 49 7.24 -12.86 -11.91
N GLY A 50 7.37 -13.24 -10.63
CA GLY A 50 8.46 -12.78 -9.77
C GLY A 50 8.33 -11.37 -9.26
N HIS A 51 7.25 -10.68 -9.56
CA HIS A 51 7.00 -9.35 -9.02
C HIS A 51 6.73 -9.44 -7.54
N ARG A 52 7.17 -8.43 -6.78
CA ARG A 52 6.98 -8.42 -5.33
C ARG A 52 6.97 -6.98 -4.83
N GLY A 53 6.54 -6.83 -3.59
CA GLY A 53 6.51 -5.51 -2.97
C GLY A 53 6.24 -5.59 -1.49
N SER A 54 6.15 -4.43 -0.87
CA SER A 54 5.87 -4.34 0.56
C SER A 54 5.26 -2.98 0.87
N THR A 55 4.57 -2.93 2.01
CA THR A 55 4.04 -1.68 2.54
C THR A 55 4.41 -1.62 4.02
N VAL A 56 4.96 -0.49 4.45
CA VAL A 56 5.34 -0.29 5.83
C VAL A 56 4.70 1.00 6.34
N PRO A 57 3.84 0.91 7.38
CA PRO A 57 3.34 2.12 8.04
C PRO A 57 4.50 2.78 8.78
N THR A 58 4.61 4.09 8.70
CA THR A 58 5.71 4.81 9.33
C THR A 58 5.24 5.69 10.47
N LYS A 59 3.98 6.10 10.47
CA LYS A 59 3.44 6.96 11.51
C LYS A 59 1.92 6.77 11.58
N THR A 60 1.37 6.78 12.78
CA THR A 60 -0.07 6.70 12.99
C THR A 60 -0.53 7.94 13.73
N PHE A 61 -1.61 8.55 13.27
CA PHE A 61 -2.21 9.70 13.94
C PHE A 61 -3.72 9.65 13.76
N TYR A 62 -4.42 10.50 14.52
CA TYR A 62 -5.89 10.51 14.49
C TYR A 62 -6.38 11.91 14.16
N THR A 63 -7.43 11.98 13.35
CA THR A 63 -8.08 13.26 13.04
C THR A 63 -8.86 13.76 14.25
N ASN A 64 -9.38 14.98 14.16
CA ASN A 64 -10.22 15.56 15.22
C ASN A 64 -11.47 14.71 15.51
N LYS A 65 -11.91 13.93 14.52
CA LYS A 65 -13.06 13.05 14.67
C LYS A 65 -12.70 11.65 15.17
N GLY A 66 -11.42 11.44 15.49
CA GLY A 66 -10.97 10.14 15.96
C GLY A 66 -10.69 9.12 14.85
N THR A 67 -10.64 9.56 13.61
CA THR A 67 -10.35 8.66 12.48
C THR A 67 -8.87 8.35 12.44
N PRO A 68 -8.49 7.07 12.43
CA PRO A 68 -7.07 6.73 12.32
C PRO A 68 -6.57 6.97 10.90
N CYS A 69 -5.38 7.56 10.82
CA CYS A 69 -4.66 7.78 9.57
C CYS A 69 -3.23 7.30 9.76
N ARG A 70 -2.64 6.77 8.69
CA ARG A 70 -1.30 6.23 8.75
C ARG A 70 -0.48 6.71 7.56
N GLU A 71 0.70 7.25 7.84
CA GLU A 71 1.68 7.51 6.79
C GLU A 71 2.40 6.20 6.49
N PHE A 72 2.77 6.01 5.24
CA PHE A 72 3.34 4.74 4.81
C PHE A 72 4.30 4.94 3.66
N GLU A 73 5.15 3.94 3.49
CA GLU A 73 5.96 3.75 2.30
C GLU A 73 5.57 2.42 1.66
N THR A 74 5.30 2.44 0.36
CA THR A 74 5.08 1.21 -0.39
C THR A 74 6.17 1.08 -1.44
N THR A 75 6.63 -0.15 -1.66
CA THR A 75 7.71 -0.44 -2.58
C THR A 75 7.28 -1.59 -3.48
N VAL A 76 7.60 -1.50 -4.76
CA VAL A 76 7.42 -2.61 -5.69
C VAL A 76 8.73 -2.89 -6.40
N ILE A 77 8.96 -4.15 -6.72
CA ILE A 77 10.14 -4.60 -7.48
C ILE A 77 9.61 -5.36 -8.68
N ILE A 78 9.79 -4.77 -9.85
CA ILE A 78 9.24 -5.25 -11.12
C ILE A 78 10.39 -5.33 -12.12
N GLY A 79 10.68 -6.54 -12.61
CA GLY A 79 11.73 -6.71 -13.62
C GLY A 79 13.08 -6.19 -13.16
N GLY A 80 13.41 -6.36 -11.89
CA GLY A 80 14.67 -5.89 -11.32
C GLY A 80 14.69 -4.41 -10.99
N LYS A 81 13.64 -3.68 -11.27
CA LYS A 81 13.53 -2.25 -10.94
C LYS A 81 12.77 -2.06 -9.64
N ARG A 82 13.30 -1.24 -8.77
CA ARG A 82 12.69 -0.92 -7.48
C ARG A 82 12.10 0.48 -7.53
N GLU A 83 10.84 0.59 -7.14
CA GLU A 83 10.14 1.86 -7.08
C GLU A 83 9.45 1.99 -5.73
N SER A 84 9.56 3.16 -5.11
CA SER A 84 8.92 3.43 -3.82
C SER A 84 8.05 4.65 -3.92
N ALA A 85 6.98 4.66 -3.13
CA ALA A 85 6.08 5.80 -3.03
C ALA A 85 5.66 5.98 -1.58
N TYR A 86 5.40 7.23 -1.21
CA TYR A 86 5.00 7.60 0.13
C TYR A 86 3.60 8.17 0.08
N GLY A 87 2.83 7.96 1.12
CA GLY A 87 1.50 8.52 1.16
C GLY A 87 0.90 8.44 2.55
N THR A 88 -0.36 8.83 2.62
CA THR A 88 -1.15 8.77 3.84
C THR A 88 -2.48 8.09 3.51
N ALA A 89 -2.88 7.15 4.36
CA ALA A 89 -4.17 6.48 4.23
C ALA A 89 -4.98 6.71 5.50
N CYS A 90 -6.27 6.95 5.34
CA CYS A 90 -7.17 7.14 6.48
C CYS A 90 -8.30 6.11 6.41
N ARG A 91 -8.67 5.57 7.59
CA ARG A 91 -9.71 4.55 7.69
C ARG A 91 -11.08 5.17 7.47
N GLN A 92 -11.89 4.52 6.66
CA GLN A 92 -13.25 4.96 6.37
C GLN A 92 -14.24 4.28 7.31
N SER A 93 -15.47 4.78 7.33
CA SER A 93 -16.50 4.25 8.22
C SER A 93 -16.85 2.80 7.92
N ASP A 94 -16.62 2.34 6.69
CA ASP A 94 -16.88 0.95 6.31
C ASP A 94 -15.70 0.02 6.61
N GLY A 95 -14.63 0.54 7.22
CA GLY A 95 -13.45 -0.23 7.55
C GLY A 95 -12.39 -0.28 6.47
N SER A 96 -12.65 0.29 5.30
CA SER A 96 -11.64 0.36 4.25
C SER A 96 -10.68 1.52 4.52
N TRP A 97 -9.54 1.49 3.84
CA TRP A 97 -8.54 2.55 3.94
C TRP A 97 -8.45 3.27 2.61
N LYS A 98 -8.47 4.58 2.66
CA LYS A 98 -8.43 5.40 1.45
C LYS A 98 -7.17 6.24 1.46
N ILE A 99 -6.45 6.22 0.33
CA ILE A 99 -5.26 7.05 0.17
C ILE A 99 -5.71 8.50 0.07
N LYS A 100 -5.09 9.32 0.89
CA LYS A 100 -5.36 10.76 0.92
C LYS A 100 -4.42 11.43 -0.07
N GLN A 101 -4.99 12.26 -0.90
CA GLN A 101 -4.21 12.97 -1.94
C GLN A 101 -3.95 14.41 -1.55
#